data_0c3cdb6a73ed88d9800832d195b904d2
#
_entry.id   0c3cdb6a73ed88d9800832d195b904d2
#
_cell.length_a   1.000
_cell.length_b   1.000
_cell.length_c   1.000
_cell.angle_alpha   90.00
_cell.angle_beta   90.00
_cell.angle_gamma   90.00
#
_symmetry.space_group_name_H-M   'P 1'
#
loop_
_entity.id
_entity.type
_entity.pdbx_description
1 polymer ?
#
loop_
_entity_poly.entity_id
_entity_poly.type
_entity_poly.pdbx_seq_one_letter_code
_entity_poly.pdbx_strand_id
1 'polypeptide(L)'
;MGENIRKARNEIATIDVALVTIQTRSGFEFGFETANQIEVEPQTETTDAVKLVVKGRLRAQKPAEVTITGHQITLHDNVFIPELVKILQGGTILYWQDEAKTTMGEEETDFGIAKYTPPVAGSSEKGEIFILNAYSAIYNAAGIITGYEKTMYPNCQGNPVAFNSEDGTFRAPEYTINSAPDEGEAPYDMTWVPKLPNLVDPDALPTITIPTGELLGKDVSTFGNYSIKEGNIVGTLAKVEDYTGFSSVVEEQSGYYIALNVDKWQGSSLRLDRTAGKGKPVPFKDDGNLVVRLGGDQETVNTAKQLVIIIDGEEIKYDIMVVLAV
;
A
#
# COMPACT_ATOMS: atom_id res chain seq x y z
N MET A 1 -3.06 47.00 -35.34
CA MET A 1 -3.37 45.59 -35.41
C MET A 1 -3.18 45.01 -34.02
N GLY A 2 -4.27 44.59 -33.39
CA GLY A 2 -4.15 43.93 -32.10
C GLY A 2 -3.53 42.54 -32.31
N GLU A 3 -2.43 42.23 -31.61
CA GLU A 3 -1.87 40.90 -31.59
C GLU A 3 -2.89 39.95 -30.92
N ASN A 4 -3.30 38.93 -31.65
CA ASN A 4 -4.15 37.88 -31.11
C ASN A 4 -3.31 36.99 -30.19
N ILE A 5 -3.38 37.25 -28.87
CA ILE A 5 -2.75 36.42 -27.86
C ILE A 5 -3.64 35.19 -27.65
N ARG A 6 -3.04 34.00 -27.73
CA ARG A 6 -3.72 32.74 -27.54
C ARG A 6 -4.08 32.58 -26.05
N LYS A 7 -5.36 32.42 -25.75
CA LYS A 7 -5.79 32.09 -24.38
C LYS A 7 -5.24 30.70 -23.96
N ALA A 8 -4.78 30.60 -22.72
CA ALA A 8 -4.40 29.32 -22.16
C ALA A 8 -5.58 28.34 -22.20
N ARG A 9 -5.31 27.09 -22.49
CA ARG A 9 -6.29 26.00 -22.39
C ARG A 9 -6.19 25.41 -21.01
N ASN A 10 -7.33 25.02 -20.45
CA ASN A 10 -7.39 24.27 -19.20
C ASN A 10 -6.70 25.00 -18.01
N GLU A 11 -7.29 26.10 -17.59
CA GLU A 11 -6.94 26.72 -16.31
C GLU A 11 -7.48 25.77 -15.20
N ILE A 12 -6.58 25.22 -14.39
CA ILE A 12 -6.90 24.25 -13.33
C ILE A 12 -6.73 24.94 -11.99
N ALA A 13 -7.77 24.92 -11.18
CA ALA A 13 -7.72 25.41 -9.80
C ALA A 13 -7.64 24.22 -8.84
N THR A 14 -6.49 24.06 -8.23
CA THR A 14 -6.24 23.03 -7.21
C THR A 14 -6.21 23.66 -5.83
N ILE A 15 -6.75 22.98 -4.85
CA ILE A 15 -6.73 23.40 -3.45
C ILE A 15 -6.70 22.15 -2.55
N ASP A 16 -6.20 22.32 -1.35
CA ASP A 16 -6.11 21.33 -0.29
C ASP A 16 -5.21 20.14 -0.60
N VAL A 17 -4.72 19.50 0.44
CA VAL A 17 -4.10 18.18 0.39
C VAL A 17 -5.18 17.15 0.69
N ALA A 18 -5.70 16.49 -0.33
CA ALA A 18 -6.80 15.55 -0.17
C ALA A 18 -6.34 14.18 0.34
N LEU A 19 -5.14 13.76 -0.08
CA LEU A 19 -4.56 12.47 0.27
C LEU A 19 -3.05 12.51 0.03
N VAL A 20 -2.29 11.84 0.88
CA VAL A 20 -0.88 11.51 0.64
C VAL A 20 -0.75 10.00 0.65
N THR A 21 -0.07 9.42 -0.35
CA THR A 21 0.30 7.99 -0.32
C THR A 21 1.81 7.83 -0.41
N ILE A 22 2.30 6.79 0.25
CA ILE A 22 3.70 6.39 0.25
C ILE A 22 3.77 4.96 -0.23
N GLN A 23 4.62 4.72 -1.22
CA GLN A 23 4.90 3.39 -1.74
C GLN A 23 6.38 3.06 -1.53
N THR A 24 6.66 2.09 -0.68
CA THR A 24 8.03 1.63 -0.42
C THR A 24 8.55 0.75 -1.56
N ARG A 25 9.86 0.56 -1.63
CA ARG A 25 10.47 -0.37 -2.61
C ARG A 25 10.07 -1.83 -2.40
N SER A 26 9.67 -2.19 -1.20
CA SER A 26 9.14 -3.52 -0.87
C SER A 26 7.74 -3.76 -1.45
N GLY A 27 7.09 -2.73 -2.00
CA GLY A 27 5.74 -2.77 -2.55
C GLY A 27 4.65 -2.48 -1.52
N PHE A 28 5.03 -2.17 -0.27
CA PHE A 28 4.08 -1.71 0.73
C PHE A 28 3.62 -0.30 0.35
N GLU A 29 2.31 -0.10 0.29
CA GLU A 29 1.68 1.19 0.01
C GLU A 29 0.70 1.52 1.13
N PHE A 30 0.83 2.71 1.70
CA PHE A 30 -0.13 3.22 2.65
C PHE A 30 -0.45 4.69 2.37
N GLY A 31 -1.63 5.13 2.80
CA GLY A 31 -2.09 6.49 2.58
C GLY A 31 -2.72 7.09 3.83
N PHE A 32 -2.71 8.41 3.91
CA PHE A 32 -3.31 9.17 5.01
C PHE A 32 -3.90 10.48 4.50
N GLU A 33 -5.02 10.88 5.10
CA GLU A 33 -5.80 12.08 4.75
C GLU A 33 -5.62 13.21 5.78
N THR A 34 -4.73 13.02 6.74
CA THR A 34 -4.56 13.94 7.88
C THR A 34 -3.57 15.07 7.61
N ALA A 35 -2.81 14.98 6.50
CA ALA A 35 -1.90 16.03 6.06
C ALA A 35 -2.66 17.32 5.74
N ASN A 36 -2.21 18.45 6.29
CA ASN A 36 -2.85 19.75 6.07
C ASN A 36 -2.06 20.67 5.13
N GLN A 37 -0.76 20.38 4.93
CA GLN A 37 0.09 21.21 4.07
C GLN A 37 1.25 20.38 3.53
N ILE A 38 1.58 20.63 2.27
CA ILE A 38 2.82 20.14 1.63
C ILE A 38 3.52 21.35 1.05
N GLU A 39 4.76 21.57 1.48
CA GLU A 39 5.66 22.56 0.91
C GLU A 39 6.73 21.83 0.09
N VAL A 40 6.99 22.33 -1.12
CA VAL A 40 7.96 21.70 -2.02
C VAL A 40 8.95 22.73 -2.50
N GLU A 41 10.20 22.54 -2.15
CA GLU A 41 11.31 23.39 -2.57
C GLU A 41 12.20 22.64 -3.56
N PRO A 42 12.40 23.16 -4.80
CA PRO A 42 13.32 22.53 -5.74
C PRO A 42 14.77 22.71 -5.27
N GLN A 43 15.50 21.62 -5.26
CA GLN A 43 16.95 21.63 -5.06
C GLN A 43 17.62 21.82 -6.42
N THR A 44 18.48 22.81 -6.52
CA THR A 44 19.13 23.16 -7.79
C THR A 44 20.63 23.22 -7.65
N GLU A 45 21.32 22.77 -8.68
CA GLU A 45 22.74 22.97 -8.87
C GLU A 45 22.96 23.99 -9.99
N THR A 46 23.84 24.95 -9.74
CA THR A 46 24.16 26.00 -10.70
C THR A 46 25.62 25.89 -11.14
N THR A 47 25.87 25.75 -12.44
CA THR A 47 27.21 25.81 -13.00
C THR A 47 27.62 27.26 -13.22
N ASP A 48 28.90 27.55 -12.99
CA ASP A 48 29.42 28.88 -13.22
C ASP A 48 29.43 29.27 -14.72
N ALA A 49 29.17 30.53 -14.97
CA ALA A 49 29.31 31.07 -16.32
C ALA A 49 30.79 31.14 -16.74
N VAL A 50 31.12 30.49 -17.83
CA VAL A 50 32.49 30.56 -18.43
C VAL A 50 32.58 31.72 -19.38
N LYS A 51 33.48 32.66 -19.11
CA LYS A 51 33.69 33.87 -19.92
C LYS A 51 35.06 33.88 -20.57
N LEU A 52 35.13 34.09 -21.86
CA LEU A 52 36.37 34.35 -22.59
C LEU A 52 36.53 35.86 -22.75
N VAL A 53 37.51 36.42 -22.02
CA VAL A 53 37.86 37.83 -22.09
C VAL A 53 39.24 37.97 -22.72
N VAL A 54 39.34 38.72 -23.82
CA VAL A 54 40.60 38.99 -24.52
C VAL A 54 40.85 40.51 -24.58
N LYS A 55 41.97 40.94 -24.02
CA LYS A 55 42.34 42.36 -23.94
C LYS A 55 41.24 43.26 -23.36
N GLY A 56 40.62 42.80 -22.26
CA GLY A 56 39.54 43.51 -21.55
C GLY A 56 38.18 43.48 -22.26
N ARG A 57 38.03 42.78 -23.36
CA ARG A 57 36.75 42.63 -24.10
C ARG A 57 36.21 41.23 -23.99
N LEU A 58 34.93 41.10 -23.61
CA LEU A 58 34.21 39.82 -23.63
C LEU A 58 34.07 39.34 -25.06
N ARG A 59 34.63 38.15 -25.39
CA ARG A 59 34.59 37.54 -26.73
C ARG A 59 33.56 36.43 -26.84
N ALA A 60 33.40 35.67 -25.80
CA ALA A 60 32.40 34.59 -25.71
C ALA A 60 32.00 34.36 -24.25
N GLN A 61 30.80 33.89 -24.05
CA GLN A 61 30.31 33.50 -22.74
C GLN A 61 29.42 32.25 -22.88
N LYS A 62 29.72 31.20 -22.10
CA LYS A 62 28.74 30.15 -21.78
C LYS A 62 27.96 30.66 -20.57
N PRO A 63 26.63 30.81 -20.63
CA PRO A 63 25.86 31.24 -19.47
C PRO A 63 25.93 30.16 -18.35
N ALA A 64 25.62 30.57 -17.14
CA ALA A 64 25.38 29.64 -16.06
C ALA A 64 24.15 28.79 -16.40
N GLU A 65 24.23 27.51 -16.09
CA GLU A 65 23.11 26.58 -16.25
C GLU A 65 22.61 26.19 -14.87
N VAL A 66 21.29 26.21 -14.69
CA VAL A 66 20.61 25.76 -13.45
C VAL A 66 19.95 24.43 -13.74
N THR A 67 20.30 23.41 -12.99
CA THR A 67 19.76 22.05 -13.10
C THR A 67 19.03 21.72 -11.83
N ILE A 68 17.80 21.18 -11.92
CA ILE A 68 17.06 20.66 -10.77
C ILE A 68 17.64 19.29 -10.46
N THR A 69 18.12 19.10 -9.23
CA THR A 69 18.70 17.85 -8.74
C THR A 69 17.74 17.04 -7.89
N GLY A 70 16.65 17.64 -7.41
CA GLY A 70 15.65 17.00 -6.59
C GLY A 70 14.71 18.01 -5.94
N HIS A 71 13.98 17.57 -4.93
CA HIS A 71 13.09 18.40 -4.15
C HIS A 71 13.26 18.12 -2.66
N GLN A 72 13.17 19.16 -1.86
CA GLN A 72 12.91 19.05 -0.43
C GLN A 72 11.40 19.25 -0.24
N ILE A 73 10.77 18.29 0.42
CA ILE A 73 9.34 18.26 0.68
C ILE A 73 9.15 18.34 2.19
N THR A 74 8.42 19.34 2.63
CA THR A 74 8.00 19.48 4.02
C THR A 74 6.52 19.15 4.10
N LEU A 75 6.20 18.10 4.83
CA LEU A 75 4.84 17.63 5.04
C LEU A 75 4.42 17.97 6.47
N HIS A 76 3.37 18.75 6.60
CA HIS A 76 2.72 19.06 7.88
C HIS A 76 1.49 18.17 8.04
N ASP A 77 1.40 17.50 9.20
CA ASP A 77 0.30 16.62 9.51
C ASP A 77 -0.38 17.04 10.82
N ASN A 78 -1.68 16.78 10.92
CA ASN A 78 -2.44 17.06 12.13
C ASN A 78 -2.38 15.90 13.13
N VAL A 79 -1.89 14.73 12.70
CA VAL A 79 -1.85 13.50 13.48
C VAL A 79 -0.46 12.89 13.40
N PHE A 80 0.01 12.35 14.50
CA PHE A 80 1.26 11.61 14.54
C PHE A 80 1.05 10.17 14.07
N ILE A 81 1.79 9.76 13.03
CA ILE A 81 1.70 8.44 12.41
C ILE A 81 3.02 7.68 12.64
N PRO A 82 3.05 6.71 13.57
CA PRO A 82 4.28 5.95 13.90
C PRO A 82 4.85 5.17 12.71
N GLU A 83 4.01 4.63 11.84
CA GLU A 83 4.41 3.91 10.63
C GLU A 83 5.16 4.83 9.66
N LEU A 84 4.69 6.06 9.50
CA LEU A 84 5.38 7.08 8.70
C LEU A 84 6.75 7.38 9.28
N VAL A 85 6.84 7.55 10.60
CA VAL A 85 8.12 7.78 11.29
C VAL A 85 9.10 6.63 11.05
N LYS A 86 8.63 5.37 11.11
CA LYS A 86 9.45 4.20 10.80
C LYS A 86 9.99 4.24 9.36
N ILE A 87 9.16 4.59 8.40
CA ILE A 87 9.59 4.69 6.99
C ILE A 87 10.62 5.81 6.83
N LEU A 88 10.41 6.97 7.46
CA LEU A 88 11.27 8.14 7.31
C LEU A 88 12.64 7.98 7.96
N GLN A 89 12.72 7.42 9.15
CA GLN A 89 13.97 7.37 9.93
C GLN A 89 14.44 5.97 10.31
N GLY A 90 13.67 4.92 9.99
CA GLY A 90 13.97 3.55 10.38
C GLY A 90 13.46 3.20 11.79
N GLY A 91 13.96 2.09 12.34
CA GLY A 91 13.55 1.59 13.64
C GLY A 91 12.50 0.48 13.55
N THR A 92 11.93 0.12 14.69
CA THR A 92 10.97 -0.97 14.82
C THR A 92 9.70 -0.55 15.52
N ILE A 93 8.56 -1.04 15.04
CA ILE A 93 7.26 -0.93 15.70
C ILE A 93 6.91 -2.30 16.28
N LEU A 94 6.42 -2.31 17.51
CA LEU A 94 5.87 -3.48 18.18
C LEU A 94 4.37 -3.24 18.34
N TYR A 95 3.57 -4.17 17.85
CA TYR A 95 2.12 -4.12 17.95
C TYR A 95 1.63 -4.94 19.15
N TRP A 96 0.46 -4.60 19.70
CA TRP A 96 -0.12 -5.31 20.83
C TRP A 96 -0.51 -6.76 20.53
N GLN A 97 -0.76 -7.08 19.28
CA GLN A 97 -1.10 -8.44 18.83
C GLN A 97 0.12 -9.37 18.79
N ASP A 98 1.34 -8.80 18.77
CA ASP A 98 2.59 -9.53 18.80
C ASP A 98 2.96 -10.02 20.22
N GLU A 99 4.23 -10.28 20.45
CA GLU A 99 4.78 -10.68 21.75
C GLU A 99 4.72 -9.57 22.82
N ALA A 100 4.21 -8.39 22.51
CA ALA A 100 4.18 -7.25 23.41
C ALA A 100 3.38 -7.52 24.69
N LYS A 101 2.24 -8.22 24.60
CA LYS A 101 1.44 -8.62 25.77
C LYS A 101 2.24 -9.47 26.75
N THR A 102 3.12 -10.31 26.23
CA THR A 102 3.98 -11.19 27.06
C THR A 102 5.16 -10.43 27.67
N THR A 103 5.67 -9.41 26.97
CA THR A 103 6.89 -8.69 27.35
C THR A 103 6.60 -7.49 28.24
N MET A 104 5.49 -6.76 28.01
CA MET A 104 5.17 -5.53 28.71
C MET A 104 4.18 -5.72 29.86
N GLY A 105 3.42 -6.84 29.87
CA GLY A 105 2.55 -7.25 30.99
C GLY A 105 1.40 -6.30 31.31
N GLU A 106 1.02 -5.43 30.36
CA GLU A 106 0.06 -4.36 30.57
C GLU A 106 -1.20 -4.53 29.75
N GLU A 107 -2.22 -3.75 30.04
CA GLU A 107 -3.46 -3.73 29.28
C GLU A 107 -3.22 -3.13 27.87
N GLU A 108 -3.85 -3.73 26.90
CA GLU A 108 -3.85 -3.30 25.51
C GLU A 108 -4.47 -1.92 25.36
N THR A 109 -3.85 -1.05 24.54
CA THR A 109 -4.41 0.25 24.17
C THR A 109 -5.22 0.14 22.88
N ASP A 110 -6.16 1.07 22.69
CA ASP A 110 -7.03 1.09 21.51
C ASP A 110 -6.28 1.42 20.18
N PHE A 111 -4.99 1.79 20.25
CA PHE A 111 -4.25 2.18 19.03
C PHE A 111 -3.51 1.02 18.35
N GLY A 112 -3.59 -0.19 18.82
CA GLY A 112 -2.90 -1.34 18.25
C GLY A 112 -1.35 -1.32 18.35
N ILE A 113 -0.72 -0.17 18.61
CA ILE A 113 0.74 -0.01 18.71
C ILE A 113 1.17 0.04 20.17
N ALA A 114 2.08 -0.86 20.55
CA ALA A 114 2.64 -0.93 21.90
C ALA A 114 3.90 -0.07 22.05
N LYS A 115 4.78 -0.05 21.05
CA LYS A 115 6.06 0.62 21.14
C LYS A 115 6.67 0.96 19.77
N TYR A 116 7.25 2.13 19.66
CA TYR A 116 8.21 2.45 18.60
C TYR A 116 9.60 2.59 19.21
N THR A 117 10.60 1.96 18.60
CA THR A 117 12.00 2.06 18.97
C THR A 117 12.80 2.61 17.79
N PRO A 118 13.38 3.81 17.89
CA PRO A 118 14.18 4.37 16.82
C PRO A 118 15.48 3.59 16.61
N PRO A 119 16.21 3.81 15.51
CA PRO A 119 17.52 3.23 15.28
C PRO A 119 18.49 3.51 16.43
N VAL A 120 19.41 2.59 16.66
CA VAL A 120 20.44 2.74 17.70
C VAL A 120 21.33 3.94 17.36
N ALA A 121 21.61 4.79 18.33
CA ALA A 121 22.47 5.95 18.15
C ALA A 121 23.84 5.55 17.59
N GLY A 122 24.24 6.19 16.49
CA GLY A 122 25.48 5.88 15.77
C GLY A 122 25.38 4.69 14.80
N SER A 123 24.23 4.05 14.67
CA SER A 123 24.02 3.06 13.61
C SER A 123 23.93 3.73 12.23
N SER A 124 24.18 2.96 11.18
CA SER A 124 23.98 3.38 9.79
C SER A 124 22.55 3.07 9.29
N GLU A 125 21.68 2.60 10.16
CA GLU A 125 20.28 2.33 9.84
C GLU A 125 19.59 3.64 9.46
N LYS A 126 18.89 3.59 8.36
CA LYS A 126 18.14 4.73 7.80
C LYS A 126 16.72 4.28 7.50
N GLY A 127 15.85 5.26 7.26
CA GLY A 127 14.53 5.02 6.70
C GLY A 127 14.58 4.34 5.32
N GLU A 128 13.45 3.88 4.89
CA GLU A 128 13.29 3.25 3.58
C GLU A 128 13.29 4.30 2.46
N ILE A 129 13.64 3.87 1.24
CA ILE A 129 13.43 4.68 0.05
C ILE A 129 12.03 4.39 -0.48
N PHE A 130 11.28 5.43 -0.78
CA PHE A 130 9.89 5.32 -1.19
C PHE A 130 9.52 6.31 -2.30
N ILE A 131 8.36 6.12 -2.89
CA ILE A 131 7.68 7.07 -3.78
C ILE A 131 6.63 7.80 -2.95
N LEU A 132 6.60 9.13 -3.02
CA LEU A 132 5.55 9.94 -2.39
C LEU A 132 4.60 10.43 -3.46
N ASN A 133 3.30 10.21 -3.28
CA ASN A 133 2.26 10.78 -4.11
C ASN A 133 1.40 11.73 -3.27
N ALA A 134 1.26 12.96 -3.74
CA ALA A 134 0.39 13.96 -3.14
C ALA A 134 -0.81 14.20 -4.07
N TYR A 135 -2.01 14.22 -3.51
CA TYR A 135 -3.25 14.45 -4.24
C TYR A 135 -3.90 15.74 -3.77
N SER A 136 -4.20 16.64 -4.70
CA SER A 136 -4.88 17.90 -4.46
C SER A 136 -6.21 17.94 -5.21
N ALA A 137 -7.27 18.41 -4.56
CA ALA A 137 -8.60 18.45 -5.15
C ALA A 137 -8.72 19.55 -6.22
N ILE A 138 -9.41 19.26 -7.32
CA ILE A 138 -9.72 20.19 -8.40
C ILE A 138 -11.20 20.56 -8.33
N TYR A 139 -11.49 21.86 -8.18
CA TYR A 139 -12.84 22.38 -8.09
C TYR A 139 -13.26 23.08 -9.37
N ASN A 140 -14.53 22.95 -9.70
CA ASN A 140 -15.17 23.79 -10.70
C ASN A 140 -15.73 25.08 -10.11
N ALA A 141 -16.24 25.98 -10.95
CA ALA A 141 -16.81 27.26 -10.52
C ALA A 141 -18.05 27.11 -9.61
N ALA A 142 -18.67 25.93 -9.54
CA ALA A 142 -19.79 25.62 -8.67
C ALA A 142 -19.35 25.04 -7.30
N GLY A 143 -18.04 24.93 -7.03
CA GLY A 143 -17.50 24.35 -5.80
C GLY A 143 -17.60 22.82 -5.73
N ILE A 144 -17.73 22.15 -6.89
CA ILE A 144 -17.81 20.69 -6.96
C ILE A 144 -16.44 20.15 -7.37
N ILE A 145 -15.97 19.11 -6.68
CA ILE A 145 -14.74 18.40 -7.03
C ILE A 145 -14.97 17.67 -8.37
N THR A 146 -14.10 17.93 -9.34
CA THR A 146 -14.16 17.36 -10.68
C THR A 146 -13.06 16.31 -10.94
N GLY A 147 -12.09 16.23 -10.06
CA GLY A 147 -10.96 15.32 -10.12
C GLY A 147 -9.88 15.74 -9.15
N TYR A 148 -8.73 15.11 -9.27
CA TYR A 148 -7.58 15.37 -8.41
C TYR A 148 -6.32 15.48 -9.26
N GLU A 149 -5.43 16.36 -8.83
CA GLU A 149 -4.07 16.43 -9.32
C GLU A 149 -3.20 15.53 -8.45
N LYS A 150 -2.54 14.57 -9.05
CA LYS A 150 -1.58 13.68 -8.40
C LYS A 150 -0.19 14.13 -8.79
N THR A 151 0.63 14.50 -7.82
CA THR A 151 2.06 14.76 -8.00
C THR A 151 2.86 13.63 -7.35
N MET A 152 3.70 12.97 -8.14
CA MET A 152 4.55 11.87 -7.72
C MET A 152 6.00 12.36 -7.60
N TYR A 153 6.64 12.07 -6.47
CA TYR A 153 8.06 12.32 -6.23
C TYR A 153 8.79 11.00 -6.06
N PRO A 154 9.79 10.72 -6.94
CA PRO A 154 10.54 9.46 -6.90
C PRO A 154 11.63 9.47 -5.83
N ASN A 155 12.09 8.28 -5.44
CA ASN A 155 13.25 8.04 -4.58
C ASN A 155 13.31 8.96 -3.36
N CYS A 156 12.18 9.13 -2.68
CA CYS A 156 12.08 9.90 -1.47
C CYS A 156 12.82 9.23 -0.32
N GLN A 157 13.48 10.02 0.50
CA GLN A 157 14.13 9.58 1.74
C GLN A 157 13.83 10.59 2.84
N GLY A 158 13.37 10.11 3.99
CA GLY A 158 13.05 10.97 5.12
C GLY A 158 14.28 11.39 5.92
N ASN A 159 14.14 12.49 6.60
CA ASN A 159 15.07 12.92 7.64
C ASN A 159 14.58 12.46 9.03
N PRO A 160 15.44 12.41 10.05
CA PRO A 160 15.02 12.16 11.42
C PRO A 160 13.94 13.14 11.85
N VAL A 161 12.87 12.62 12.44
CA VAL A 161 11.67 13.39 12.79
C VAL A 161 11.91 14.13 14.12
N ALA A 162 11.66 15.43 14.13
CA ALA A 162 11.66 16.24 15.33
C ALA A 162 10.25 16.21 15.97
N PHE A 163 10.21 16.07 17.28
CA PHE A 163 8.97 16.06 18.05
C PHE A 163 8.88 17.29 18.92
N ASN A 164 7.77 17.98 18.87
CA ASN A 164 7.42 19.03 19.79
C ASN A 164 6.12 18.68 20.51
N SER A 165 6.04 18.94 21.80
CA SER A 165 4.84 18.77 22.61
C SER A 165 4.70 19.98 23.49
N GLU A 166 3.55 20.65 23.42
CA GLU A 166 3.21 21.83 24.17
C GLU A 166 1.91 21.58 24.94
N ASP A 167 1.82 22.10 26.16
CA ASP A 167 0.65 21.93 27.02
C ASP A 167 -0.59 22.57 26.39
N GLY A 168 -1.67 21.81 26.33
CA GLY A 168 -2.95 22.27 25.77
C GLY A 168 -3.05 22.28 24.22
N THR A 169 -2.05 21.79 23.50
CA THR A 169 -2.04 21.69 22.02
C THR A 169 -1.84 20.27 21.57
N PHE A 170 -2.55 19.89 20.50
CA PHE A 170 -2.28 18.60 19.82
C PHE A 170 -0.91 18.65 19.13
N ARG A 171 -0.23 17.52 19.13
CA ARG A 171 1.03 17.39 18.38
C ARG A 171 0.74 17.43 16.90
N ALA A 172 1.29 18.43 16.20
CA ALA A 172 1.30 18.53 14.75
C ALA A 172 2.71 18.26 14.24
N PRO A 173 3.02 17.06 13.78
CA PRO A 173 4.36 16.72 13.31
C PRO A 173 4.66 17.37 11.97
N GLU A 174 5.95 17.68 11.78
CA GLU A 174 6.50 18.14 10.52
C GLU A 174 7.52 17.11 10.04
N TYR A 175 7.34 16.63 8.83
CA TYR A 175 8.20 15.63 8.22
C TYR A 175 8.96 16.23 7.05
N THR A 176 10.29 16.19 7.11
CA THR A 176 11.16 16.63 6.02
C THR A 176 11.60 15.43 5.21
N ILE A 177 11.36 15.49 3.90
CA ILE A 177 11.60 14.42 2.94
C ILE A 177 12.43 15.00 1.79
N ASN A 178 13.47 14.29 1.35
CA ASN A 178 14.24 14.65 0.18
C ASN A 178 13.94 13.67 -0.94
N SER A 179 13.62 14.18 -2.13
CA SER A 179 13.41 13.40 -3.35
C SER A 179 14.56 13.67 -4.32
N ALA A 180 15.11 12.62 -4.90
CA ALA A 180 16.14 12.70 -5.93
C ALA A 180 15.80 11.75 -7.07
N PRO A 181 15.61 12.25 -8.32
CA PRO A 181 15.38 11.39 -9.48
C PRO A 181 16.62 10.56 -9.78
N ASP A 182 16.44 9.43 -10.45
CA ASP A 182 17.54 8.70 -11.05
C ASP A 182 18.09 9.48 -12.27
N GLU A 183 19.31 9.16 -12.69
CA GLU A 183 19.97 9.85 -13.82
C GLU A 183 19.11 9.72 -15.09
N GLY A 184 18.74 10.85 -15.67
CA GLY A 184 17.92 10.92 -16.89
C GLY A 184 16.40 10.84 -16.66
N GLU A 185 15.96 10.77 -15.43
CA GLU A 185 14.54 10.77 -15.06
C GLU A 185 14.03 12.17 -14.66
N ALA A 186 12.72 12.33 -14.71
CA ALA A 186 12.08 13.57 -14.28
C ALA A 186 12.10 13.68 -12.75
N PRO A 187 12.32 14.89 -12.20
CA PRO A 187 12.36 15.09 -10.76
C PRO A 187 11.00 14.94 -10.07
N TYR A 188 9.93 15.01 -10.82
CA TYR A 188 8.55 14.69 -10.39
C TYR A 188 7.68 14.40 -11.63
N ASP A 189 6.55 13.77 -11.43
CA ASP A 189 5.51 13.58 -12.43
C ASP A 189 4.17 14.11 -11.93
N MET A 190 3.39 14.72 -12.82
CA MET A 190 2.10 15.30 -12.49
C MET A 190 1.03 14.74 -13.40
N THR A 191 0.02 14.11 -12.80
CA THR A 191 -1.10 13.48 -13.51
C THR A 191 -2.44 13.92 -12.94
N TRP A 192 -3.48 13.83 -13.74
CA TRP A 192 -4.85 14.18 -13.31
C TRP A 192 -5.70 12.92 -13.29
N VAL A 193 -6.29 12.64 -12.13
CA VAL A 193 -7.08 11.43 -11.90
C VAL A 193 -8.53 11.79 -11.53
N PRO A 194 -9.51 11.01 -11.95
CA PRO A 194 -10.91 11.31 -11.67
C PRO A 194 -11.32 10.99 -10.23
N LYS A 195 -10.57 10.13 -9.54
CA LYS A 195 -10.87 9.64 -8.17
C LYS A 195 -9.59 9.44 -7.39
N LEU A 196 -9.68 9.58 -6.07
CA LEU A 196 -8.64 9.13 -5.15
C LEU A 196 -8.56 7.60 -5.11
N PRO A 197 -7.39 7.03 -4.77
CA PRO A 197 -7.28 5.64 -4.34
C PRO A 197 -8.20 5.40 -3.13
N ASN A 198 -8.77 4.21 -3.03
CA ASN A 198 -9.50 3.84 -1.83
C ASN A 198 -8.49 3.54 -0.72
N LEU A 199 -8.60 4.27 0.38
CA LEU A 199 -7.92 3.88 1.62
C LEU A 199 -8.70 2.73 2.25
N VAL A 200 -7.98 1.71 2.60
CA VAL A 200 -8.53 0.55 3.29
C VAL A 200 -8.04 0.63 4.73
N ASP A 201 -8.97 0.53 5.69
CA ASP A 201 -8.64 0.48 7.10
C ASP A 201 -7.71 -0.72 7.36
N PRO A 202 -6.50 -0.52 7.92
CA PRO A 202 -5.59 -1.62 8.21
C PRO A 202 -6.21 -2.63 9.19
N ASP A 203 -7.08 -2.16 10.09
CA ASP A 203 -7.77 -3.01 11.07
C ASP A 203 -8.99 -3.73 10.46
N ALA A 204 -9.44 -3.31 9.26
CA ALA A 204 -10.47 -4.06 8.55
C ALA A 204 -9.89 -5.39 8.07
N LEU A 205 -10.33 -6.47 8.70
CA LEU A 205 -10.04 -7.84 8.26
C LEU A 205 -10.35 -7.97 6.76
N PRO A 206 -9.53 -8.70 5.99
CA PRO A 206 -9.85 -8.98 4.61
C PRO A 206 -11.21 -9.67 4.55
N THR A 207 -12.08 -9.13 3.74
CA THR A 207 -13.38 -9.76 3.53
C THR A 207 -13.18 -10.94 2.61
N ILE A 208 -13.45 -12.13 3.12
CA ILE A 208 -13.56 -13.32 2.28
C ILE A 208 -15.00 -13.47 1.87
N THR A 209 -15.22 -13.56 0.58
CA THR A 209 -16.52 -13.83 -0.01
C THR A 209 -16.51 -15.11 -0.83
N ILE A 210 -17.68 -15.67 -1.05
CA ILE A 210 -17.84 -16.78 -2.01
C ILE A 210 -18.26 -16.15 -3.33
N PRO A 211 -17.44 -16.26 -4.39
CA PRO A 211 -17.78 -15.73 -5.68
C PRO A 211 -18.99 -16.47 -6.26
N THR A 212 -19.71 -15.83 -7.16
CA THR A 212 -20.85 -16.40 -7.87
C THR A 212 -20.55 -16.54 -9.35
N GLY A 213 -21.17 -17.50 -10.00
CA GLY A 213 -20.97 -17.75 -11.43
C GLY A 213 -19.77 -18.66 -11.69
N GLU A 214 -19.16 -18.50 -12.86
CA GLU A 214 -18.05 -19.36 -13.29
C GLU A 214 -16.71 -18.83 -12.79
N LEU A 215 -15.95 -19.70 -12.15
CA LEU A 215 -14.58 -19.43 -11.71
C LEU A 215 -13.65 -20.57 -12.18
N LEU A 216 -12.61 -20.20 -12.92
CA LEU A 216 -11.60 -21.14 -13.43
C LEU A 216 -12.22 -22.34 -14.15
N GLY A 217 -13.21 -22.09 -15.00
CA GLY A 217 -13.83 -23.10 -15.86
C GLY A 217 -14.91 -23.96 -15.21
N LYS A 218 -15.34 -23.62 -13.98
CA LYS A 218 -16.47 -24.31 -13.30
C LYS A 218 -17.38 -23.30 -12.63
N ASP A 219 -18.68 -23.56 -12.67
CA ASP A 219 -19.65 -22.81 -11.89
C ASP A 219 -19.44 -23.11 -10.40
N VAL A 220 -19.31 -22.05 -9.58
CA VAL A 220 -19.03 -22.16 -8.14
C VAL A 220 -20.13 -22.94 -7.42
N SER A 221 -21.38 -22.88 -7.88
CA SER A 221 -22.48 -23.67 -7.32
C SER A 221 -22.28 -25.18 -7.39
N THR A 222 -21.40 -25.65 -8.30
CA THR A 222 -21.07 -27.09 -8.42
C THR A 222 -20.18 -27.59 -7.28
N PHE A 223 -19.52 -26.70 -6.53
CA PHE A 223 -18.69 -27.08 -5.38
C PHE A 223 -19.50 -27.40 -4.13
N GLY A 224 -20.79 -27.05 -4.12
CA GLY A 224 -21.70 -27.31 -3.02
C GLY A 224 -22.37 -26.04 -2.49
N ASN A 225 -23.04 -26.20 -1.35
CA ASN A 225 -23.72 -25.10 -0.66
C ASN A 225 -23.01 -24.80 0.66
N TYR A 226 -22.10 -23.85 0.64
CA TYR A 226 -21.32 -23.44 1.79
C TYR A 226 -21.31 -21.92 1.92
N SER A 227 -21.01 -21.44 3.10
CA SER A 227 -20.97 -20.01 3.45
C SER A 227 -19.87 -19.73 4.44
N ILE A 228 -19.52 -18.45 4.60
CA ILE A 228 -18.61 -17.97 5.63
C ILE A 228 -19.43 -17.31 6.71
N LYS A 229 -19.29 -17.79 7.96
CA LYS A 229 -20.00 -17.29 9.13
C LYS A 229 -19.06 -17.21 10.32
N GLU A 230 -18.96 -16.02 10.91
CA GLU A 230 -18.20 -15.79 12.15
C GLU A 230 -16.78 -16.42 12.12
N GLY A 231 -16.03 -16.20 11.06
CA GLY A 231 -14.69 -16.76 10.92
C GLY A 231 -14.63 -18.26 10.57
N ASN A 232 -15.77 -18.87 10.22
CA ASN A 232 -15.85 -20.29 9.87
C ASN A 232 -16.37 -20.48 8.44
N ILE A 233 -15.81 -21.47 7.74
CA ILE A 233 -16.35 -21.95 6.47
C ILE A 233 -17.24 -23.15 6.77
N VAL A 234 -18.55 -22.97 6.61
CA VAL A 234 -19.58 -23.96 7.01
C VAL A 234 -20.47 -24.33 5.84
N GLY A 235 -20.92 -25.57 5.80
CA GLY A 235 -21.89 -26.02 4.79
C GLY A 235 -21.62 -27.41 4.25
N THR A 236 -22.20 -27.72 3.09
CA THR A 236 -22.12 -29.01 2.44
C THR A 236 -21.36 -28.90 1.13
N LEU A 237 -20.32 -29.71 0.94
CA LEU A 237 -19.53 -29.75 -0.29
C LEU A 237 -20.00 -30.89 -1.18
N ALA A 238 -20.06 -30.62 -2.48
CA ALA A 238 -20.27 -31.62 -3.50
C ALA A 238 -18.93 -32.06 -4.11
N LYS A 239 -18.86 -33.34 -4.52
CA LYS A 239 -17.70 -33.85 -5.23
C LYS A 239 -17.72 -33.33 -6.67
N VAL A 240 -16.61 -32.75 -7.08
CA VAL A 240 -16.41 -32.30 -8.46
C VAL A 240 -15.49 -33.31 -9.15
N GLU A 241 -15.95 -33.84 -10.27
CA GLU A 241 -15.18 -34.76 -11.08
C GLU A 241 -14.40 -33.97 -12.16
N ASP A 242 -13.20 -34.45 -12.44
CA ASP A 242 -12.36 -34.02 -13.57
C ASP A 242 -12.13 -32.49 -13.65
N TYR A 243 -11.76 -31.90 -12.51
CA TYR A 243 -11.52 -30.47 -12.44
C TYR A 243 -10.04 -30.12 -12.59
N THR A 244 -9.72 -29.29 -13.58
CA THR A 244 -8.34 -28.90 -13.95
C THR A 244 -7.99 -27.46 -13.57
N GLY A 245 -8.98 -26.60 -13.29
CA GLY A 245 -8.79 -25.15 -13.17
C GLY A 245 -8.00 -24.67 -11.93
N PHE A 246 -7.81 -25.53 -10.92
CA PHE A 246 -7.14 -25.11 -9.69
C PHE A 246 -5.60 -25.25 -9.73
N SER A 247 -5.05 -25.97 -10.67
CA SER A 247 -3.63 -26.27 -10.78
C SER A 247 -3.01 -25.67 -12.04
N SER A 248 -1.74 -25.28 -11.95
CA SER A 248 -0.92 -24.93 -13.12
C SER A 248 -0.49 -26.17 -13.91
N VAL A 249 -0.66 -27.36 -13.33
CA VAL A 249 -0.41 -28.65 -13.98
C VAL A 249 -1.76 -29.17 -14.49
N VAL A 250 -1.82 -29.49 -15.77
CA VAL A 250 -3.04 -29.95 -16.46
C VAL A 250 -3.30 -31.41 -16.08
N GLU A 251 -3.66 -31.67 -14.82
CA GLU A 251 -4.13 -32.97 -14.35
C GLU A 251 -5.55 -32.83 -13.85
N GLU A 252 -6.46 -33.58 -14.44
CA GLU A 252 -7.84 -33.71 -13.98
C GLU A 252 -7.84 -34.38 -12.61
N GLN A 253 -8.43 -33.70 -11.62
CA GLN A 253 -8.51 -34.24 -10.27
C GLN A 253 -9.94 -34.13 -9.74
N SER A 254 -10.53 -35.27 -9.47
CA SER A 254 -11.77 -35.33 -8.71
C SER A 254 -11.54 -34.99 -7.25
N GLY A 255 -12.50 -34.27 -6.64
CA GLY A 255 -12.37 -33.90 -5.25
C GLY A 255 -13.38 -32.89 -4.76
N TYR A 256 -13.14 -32.39 -3.56
CA TYR A 256 -13.96 -31.39 -2.89
C TYR A 256 -13.21 -30.08 -2.84
N TYR A 257 -13.86 -29.05 -3.27
CA TYR A 257 -13.27 -27.72 -3.47
C TYR A 257 -14.09 -26.64 -2.79
N ILE A 258 -13.43 -25.53 -2.43
CA ILE A 258 -14.07 -24.27 -2.07
C ILE A 258 -13.52 -23.19 -2.99
N ALA A 259 -14.41 -22.32 -3.46
CA ALA A 259 -14.06 -21.10 -4.19
C ALA A 259 -14.17 -19.91 -3.26
N LEU A 260 -13.20 -19.03 -3.29
CA LEU A 260 -13.12 -17.86 -2.44
C LEU A 260 -12.66 -16.66 -3.27
N ASN A 261 -13.10 -15.49 -2.86
CA ASN A 261 -12.52 -14.21 -3.25
C ASN A 261 -12.04 -13.49 -1.99
N VAL A 262 -10.81 -13.02 -2.02
CA VAL A 262 -10.18 -12.26 -0.94
C VAL A 262 -9.93 -10.85 -1.44
N ASP A 263 -10.58 -9.87 -0.87
CA ASP A 263 -10.59 -8.49 -1.35
C ASP A 263 -9.21 -7.80 -1.25
N LYS A 264 -8.40 -8.09 -0.28
CA LYS A 264 -7.04 -7.53 -0.11
C LYS A 264 -5.95 -8.58 -0.37
N TRP A 265 -6.02 -9.24 -1.51
CA TRP A 265 -5.11 -10.36 -1.82
C TRP A 265 -3.68 -9.92 -2.17
N GLN A 266 -3.47 -8.67 -2.65
CA GLN A 266 -2.14 -8.18 -3.03
C GLN A 266 -1.22 -8.10 -1.81
N GLY A 267 -0.04 -8.69 -1.92
CA GLY A 267 0.90 -8.83 -0.80
C GLY A 267 0.55 -9.96 0.17
N SER A 268 -0.56 -10.67 -0.06
CA SER A 268 -1.03 -11.74 0.81
C SER A 268 -0.58 -13.10 0.34
N SER A 269 -0.48 -14.03 1.25
CA SER A 269 -0.32 -15.45 0.97
C SER A 269 -1.42 -16.27 1.64
N LEU A 270 -1.74 -17.42 1.05
CA LEU A 270 -2.76 -18.31 1.59
C LEU A 270 -2.14 -19.68 1.90
N ARG A 271 -2.57 -20.27 3.01
CA ARG A 271 -2.14 -21.59 3.44
C ARG A 271 -3.35 -22.41 3.91
N LEU A 272 -3.42 -23.67 3.49
CA LEU A 272 -4.39 -24.62 4.01
C LEU A 272 -3.73 -25.47 5.09
N ASP A 273 -4.07 -25.27 6.35
CA ASP A 273 -3.54 -26.04 7.47
C ASP A 273 -4.36 -27.33 7.68
N ARG A 274 -3.66 -28.41 7.95
CA ARG A 274 -4.21 -29.75 8.13
C ARG A 274 -3.92 -30.25 9.54
N THR A 275 -4.58 -31.33 9.95
CA THR A 275 -4.41 -31.96 11.28
C THR A 275 -2.95 -32.26 11.64
N ALA A 276 -2.11 -32.55 10.65
CA ALA A 276 -0.68 -32.82 10.84
C ALA A 276 0.16 -31.82 10.02
N GLY A 277 0.78 -30.85 10.70
CA GLY A 277 1.74 -29.90 10.11
C GLY A 277 1.14 -28.66 9.49
N LYS A 278 2.01 -27.73 9.08
CA LYS A 278 1.61 -26.54 8.31
C LYS A 278 1.22 -26.96 6.90
N GLY A 279 0.11 -26.40 6.43
CA GLY A 279 -0.39 -26.65 5.08
C GLY A 279 0.53 -26.08 3.99
N LYS A 280 0.26 -26.43 2.75
CA LYS A 280 0.99 -25.93 1.60
C LYS A 280 0.47 -24.55 1.19
N PRO A 281 1.33 -23.65 0.70
CA PRO A 281 0.89 -22.41 0.08
C PRO A 281 -0.08 -22.66 -1.07
N VAL A 282 -1.12 -21.86 -1.16
CA VAL A 282 -2.07 -21.85 -2.25
C VAL A 282 -1.91 -20.54 -3.00
N PRO A 283 -1.61 -20.55 -4.31
CA PRO A 283 -1.44 -19.31 -5.06
C PRO A 283 -2.77 -18.60 -5.30
N PHE A 284 -2.79 -17.30 -5.11
CA PHE A 284 -3.87 -16.44 -5.56
C PHE A 284 -3.85 -16.30 -7.09
N LYS A 285 -5.01 -16.00 -7.66
CA LYS A 285 -5.16 -15.55 -9.04
C LYS A 285 -5.20 -14.01 -9.10
N ASP A 286 -5.15 -13.45 -10.30
CA ASP A 286 -4.90 -12.03 -10.55
C ASP A 286 -5.91 -11.02 -9.94
N ASP A 287 -7.04 -11.49 -9.46
CA ASP A 287 -8.15 -10.68 -8.91
C ASP A 287 -8.57 -11.07 -7.48
N GLY A 288 -7.74 -11.82 -6.78
CA GLY A 288 -8.05 -12.36 -5.45
C GLY A 288 -8.95 -13.59 -5.45
N ASN A 289 -9.38 -14.05 -6.62
CA ASN A 289 -10.14 -15.29 -6.76
C ASN A 289 -9.23 -16.51 -6.65
N LEU A 290 -9.70 -17.52 -5.95
CA LEU A 290 -8.96 -18.78 -5.82
C LEU A 290 -9.91 -19.96 -5.61
N VAL A 291 -9.44 -21.14 -5.97
CA VAL A 291 -10.09 -22.40 -5.67
C VAL A 291 -9.14 -23.26 -4.87
N VAL A 292 -9.58 -23.72 -3.71
CA VAL A 292 -8.80 -24.54 -2.80
C VAL A 292 -9.34 -25.97 -2.78
N ARG A 293 -8.48 -26.94 -3.08
CA ARG A 293 -8.82 -28.35 -2.95
C ARG A 293 -8.67 -28.81 -1.50
N LEU A 294 -9.77 -29.22 -0.87
CA LEU A 294 -9.76 -29.73 0.51
C LEU A 294 -9.34 -31.19 0.59
N GLY A 295 -9.74 -32.00 -0.38
CA GLY A 295 -9.39 -33.41 -0.43
C GLY A 295 -10.05 -34.15 -1.58
N GLY A 296 -9.66 -35.41 -1.81
CA GLY A 296 -10.27 -36.30 -2.81
C GLY A 296 -11.41 -37.15 -2.25
N ASP A 297 -11.42 -37.35 -0.93
CA ASP A 297 -12.34 -38.18 -0.20
C ASP A 297 -12.64 -37.59 1.19
N GLN A 298 -13.56 -38.22 1.93
CA GLN A 298 -13.98 -37.79 3.26
C GLN A 298 -12.79 -37.72 4.24
N GLU A 299 -11.91 -38.69 4.20
CA GLU A 299 -10.78 -38.78 5.13
C GLU A 299 -9.83 -37.60 4.96
N THR A 300 -9.47 -37.30 3.71
CA THR A 300 -8.60 -36.18 3.36
C THR A 300 -9.23 -34.82 3.64
N VAL A 301 -10.53 -34.63 3.38
CA VAL A 301 -11.25 -33.40 3.70
C VAL A 301 -11.28 -33.16 5.22
N ASN A 302 -11.50 -34.21 6.02
CA ASN A 302 -11.49 -34.10 7.48
C ASN A 302 -10.12 -33.70 8.06
N THR A 303 -9.05 -33.80 7.31
CA THR A 303 -7.73 -33.30 7.73
C THR A 303 -7.56 -31.80 7.54
N ALA A 304 -8.31 -31.19 6.63
CA ALA A 304 -8.29 -29.74 6.41
C ALA A 304 -8.97 -29.05 7.61
N LYS A 305 -8.20 -28.25 8.35
CA LYS A 305 -8.68 -27.63 9.59
C LYS A 305 -8.90 -26.14 9.48
N GLN A 306 -7.92 -25.46 8.92
CA GLN A 306 -7.97 -24.01 8.84
C GLN A 306 -7.49 -23.54 7.49
N LEU A 307 -8.15 -22.53 6.97
CA LEU A 307 -7.63 -21.68 5.92
C LEU A 307 -6.98 -20.47 6.59
N VAL A 308 -5.71 -20.25 6.31
CA VAL A 308 -4.93 -19.17 6.92
C VAL A 308 -4.53 -18.19 5.82
N ILE A 309 -4.97 -16.96 5.95
CA ILE A 309 -4.56 -15.85 5.10
C ILE A 309 -3.51 -15.08 5.86
N ILE A 310 -2.39 -14.81 5.21
CA ILE A 310 -1.28 -14.06 5.78
C ILE A 310 -1.22 -12.74 5.01
N ILE A 311 -1.47 -11.63 5.70
CA ILE A 311 -1.41 -10.27 5.17
C ILE A 311 -0.45 -9.49 6.07
N ASP A 312 0.59 -8.90 5.48
CA ASP A 312 1.59 -8.11 6.20
C ASP A 312 2.25 -8.79 7.41
N GLY A 313 2.27 -10.14 7.35
CA GLY A 313 2.82 -10.97 8.42
C GLY A 313 1.79 -11.46 9.44
N GLU A 314 0.57 -10.94 9.43
CA GLU A 314 -0.52 -11.37 10.30
C GLU A 314 -1.28 -12.57 9.75
N GLU A 315 -1.63 -13.52 10.63
CA GLU A 315 -2.38 -14.73 10.28
C GLU A 315 -3.86 -14.59 10.63
N ILE A 316 -4.73 -14.54 9.62
CA ILE A 316 -6.18 -14.58 9.78
C ILE A 316 -6.65 -16.00 9.50
N LYS A 317 -7.33 -16.62 10.46
CA LYS A 317 -7.69 -18.04 10.45
C LYS A 317 -9.18 -18.22 10.28
N TYR A 318 -9.56 -19.08 9.35
CA TYR A 318 -10.92 -19.52 9.13
C TYR A 318 -10.99 -21.03 9.36
N ASP A 319 -11.77 -21.44 10.35
CA ASP A 319 -11.98 -22.87 10.62
C ASP A 319 -12.85 -23.49 9.53
N ILE A 320 -12.45 -24.68 9.07
CA ILE A 320 -13.18 -25.42 8.04
C ILE A 320 -14.08 -26.44 8.72
N MET A 321 -15.38 -26.17 8.67
CA MET A 321 -16.45 -26.95 9.32
C MET A 321 -17.47 -27.39 8.25
N VAL A 322 -17.02 -28.19 7.28
CA VAL A 322 -17.86 -28.64 6.16
C VAL A 322 -18.20 -30.11 6.29
N VAL A 323 -19.36 -30.49 5.74
CA VAL A 323 -19.80 -31.87 5.55
C VAL A 323 -19.84 -32.19 4.07
N LEU A 324 -19.70 -33.44 3.70
CA LEU A 324 -19.77 -33.86 2.32
C LEU A 324 -21.21 -34.28 1.97
N ALA A 325 -21.65 -33.88 0.77
CA ALA A 325 -22.88 -34.42 0.21
C ALA A 325 -22.70 -35.94 -0.05
N VAL A 326 -23.65 -36.71 0.38
CA VAL A 326 -23.72 -38.17 0.18
C VAL A 326 -24.23 -38.46 -1.23
#